data_c031152ea8e2f365a1baac75aa760934
#
_entry.id   c031152ea8e2f365a1baac75aa760934
#
_cell.length_a   1.000
_cell.length_b   1.000
_cell.length_c   1.000
_cell.angle_alpha   90.00
_cell.angle_beta   90.00
_cell.angle_gamma   90.00
#
_symmetry.space_group_name_H-M   'P 1'
#
loop_
_entity.id
_entity.type
_entity.pdbx_description
1 polymer ?
#
loop_
_entity_poly.entity_id
_entity_poly.type
_entity_poly.pdbx_seq_one_letter_code
_entity_poly.pdbx_strand_id
1 'polypeptide(L)'
;TYRYNALNAVTEVVFTGDRGGEIRHRLARDAAGRLTAKETADSRTEYVHDAADQLLEIRRRRSDAGETDAPEIIRFSYDRLGRMLTEETAQGVLTHQYDELSNRTATTFPDGRTQRHLYYGSGHLQQINLDREVISEFT
;
A
#
# COMPACT_ATOMS: atom_id res chain seq x y z
N THR A 1 22.39 -10.93 -7.25
CA THR A 1 22.02 -12.36 -7.35
C THR A 1 20.59 -12.56 -6.88
N TYR A 2 19.87 -13.46 -7.56
CA TYR A 2 18.50 -13.85 -7.23
C TYR A 2 18.44 -15.33 -6.91
N ARG A 3 17.60 -15.70 -5.94
CA ARG A 3 17.21 -17.08 -5.67
C ARG A 3 15.73 -17.27 -5.92
N TYR A 4 15.34 -18.46 -6.38
CA TYR A 4 13.99 -18.81 -6.78
C TYR A 4 13.52 -20.05 -6.03
N ASN A 5 12.21 -20.18 -5.82
CA ASN A 5 11.59 -21.40 -5.32
C ASN A 5 11.23 -22.37 -6.47
N ALA A 6 10.60 -23.51 -6.15
CA ALA A 6 10.17 -24.51 -7.13
C ALA A 6 9.11 -23.99 -8.13
N LEU A 7 8.41 -22.89 -7.81
CA LEU A 7 7.43 -22.22 -8.68
C LEU A 7 8.06 -21.07 -9.50
N ASN A 8 9.40 -21.00 -9.56
CA ASN A 8 10.16 -19.95 -10.25
C ASN A 8 9.89 -18.53 -9.73
N ALA A 9 9.42 -18.38 -8.49
CA ALA A 9 9.23 -17.10 -7.84
C ALA A 9 10.47 -16.71 -7.01
N VAL A 10 10.86 -15.44 -7.06
CA VAL A 10 12.02 -14.90 -6.33
C VAL A 10 11.78 -15.02 -4.83
N THR A 11 12.71 -15.67 -4.12
CA THR A 11 12.71 -15.81 -2.64
C THR A 11 13.80 -15.02 -1.96
N GLU A 12 14.87 -14.69 -2.67
CA GLU A 12 15.96 -13.88 -2.13
C GLU A 12 16.58 -13.02 -3.24
N VAL A 13 16.86 -11.76 -2.92
CA VAL A 13 17.62 -10.85 -3.75
C VAL A 13 18.83 -10.38 -2.96
N VAL A 14 20.02 -10.54 -3.53
CA VAL A 14 21.28 -10.08 -2.94
C VAL A 14 21.87 -9.01 -3.85
N PHE A 15 22.06 -7.82 -3.28
CA PHE A 15 22.78 -6.71 -3.91
C PHE A 15 24.19 -6.65 -3.33
N THR A 16 25.20 -6.55 -4.18
CA THR A 16 26.57 -6.32 -3.76
C THR A 16 26.91 -4.88 -4.11
N GLY A 17 27.18 -4.06 -3.11
CA GLY A 17 27.60 -2.67 -3.31
C GLY A 17 29.07 -2.57 -3.75
N ASP A 18 29.45 -1.44 -4.33
CA ASP A 18 30.82 -1.16 -4.83
C ASP A 18 31.90 -1.24 -3.75
N ARG A 19 31.54 -1.20 -2.47
CA ARG A 19 32.43 -1.33 -1.32
C ARG A 19 32.41 -2.71 -0.65
N GLY A 20 31.83 -3.73 -1.35
CA GLY A 20 31.83 -5.12 -0.89
C GLY A 20 30.78 -5.45 0.19
N GLY A 21 29.87 -4.53 0.53
CA GLY A 21 28.74 -4.81 1.42
C GLY A 21 27.63 -5.58 0.70
N GLU A 22 27.10 -6.64 1.31
CA GLU A 22 25.94 -7.36 0.82
C GLU A 22 24.67 -6.84 1.49
N ILE A 23 23.67 -6.49 0.68
CA ILE A 23 22.30 -6.22 1.15
C ILE A 23 21.42 -7.38 0.70
N ARG A 24 20.77 -8.05 1.65
CA ARG A 24 19.90 -9.20 1.40
C ARG A 24 18.46 -8.86 1.67
N HIS A 25 17.59 -9.17 0.70
CA HIS A 25 16.15 -9.15 0.87
C HIS A 25 15.63 -10.57 0.74
N ARG A 26 14.96 -11.06 1.77
CA ARG A 26 14.26 -12.34 1.75
C ARG A 26 12.77 -12.11 1.55
N LEU A 27 12.17 -12.94 0.72
CA LEU A 27 10.76 -12.84 0.33
C LEU A 27 10.08 -14.18 0.62
N ALA A 28 9.08 -14.16 1.48
CA ALA A 28 8.20 -15.31 1.71
C ALA A 28 6.92 -15.17 0.88
N ARG A 29 6.41 -16.30 0.39
CA ARG A 29 5.19 -16.35 -0.40
C ARG A 29 4.30 -17.48 0.08
N ASP A 30 2.99 -17.33 -0.11
CA ASP A 30 2.04 -18.41 0.11
C ASP A 30 1.96 -19.37 -1.09
N ALA A 31 1.10 -20.39 -0.99
CA ALA A 31 0.91 -21.39 -2.02
C ALA A 31 0.35 -20.80 -3.34
N ALA A 32 -0.33 -19.67 -3.31
CA ALA A 32 -0.81 -18.92 -4.47
C ALA A 32 0.26 -18.01 -5.08
N GLY A 33 1.47 -17.93 -4.50
CA GLY A 33 2.58 -17.10 -4.96
C GLY A 33 2.54 -15.66 -4.47
N ARG A 34 1.57 -15.28 -3.62
CA ARG A 34 1.43 -13.95 -3.07
C ARG A 34 2.51 -13.68 -2.02
N LEU A 35 3.05 -12.47 -2.00
CA LEU A 35 4.04 -12.07 -1.01
C LEU A 35 3.40 -12.00 0.39
N THR A 36 3.89 -12.80 1.34
CA THR A 36 3.43 -12.83 2.73
C THR A 36 4.39 -12.16 3.69
N ALA A 37 5.68 -12.13 3.36
CA ALA A 37 6.66 -11.38 4.13
C ALA A 37 7.85 -10.94 3.29
N LYS A 38 8.43 -9.81 3.68
CA LYS A 38 9.73 -9.30 3.21
C LYS A 38 10.60 -9.02 4.41
N GLU A 39 11.82 -9.55 4.40
CA GLU A 39 12.82 -9.32 5.42
C GLU A 39 14.04 -8.65 4.81
N THR A 40 14.51 -7.60 5.47
CA THR A 40 15.75 -6.87 5.16
C THR A 40 16.62 -6.84 6.40
N ALA A 41 17.83 -6.26 6.33
CA ALA A 41 18.69 -6.08 7.50
C ALA A 41 18.00 -5.22 8.58
N ASP A 42 17.18 -4.25 8.17
CA ASP A 42 16.64 -3.21 9.05
C ASP A 42 15.19 -3.45 9.48
N SER A 43 14.46 -4.33 8.78
CA SER A 43 13.04 -4.53 9.06
C SER A 43 12.48 -5.84 8.52
N ARG A 44 11.38 -6.28 9.15
CA ARG A 44 10.50 -7.34 8.64
C ARG A 44 9.12 -6.73 8.38
N THR A 45 8.63 -6.95 7.18
CA THR A 45 7.29 -6.52 6.75
C THR A 45 6.46 -7.75 6.42
N GLU A 46 5.26 -7.84 6.98
CA GLU A 46 4.30 -8.92 6.74
C GLU A 46 3.08 -8.36 6.00
N TYR A 47 2.50 -9.16 5.12
CA TYR A 47 1.38 -8.81 4.27
C TYR A 47 0.25 -9.81 4.46
N VAL A 48 -0.94 -9.33 4.75
CA VAL A 48 -2.16 -10.13 4.91
C VAL A 48 -3.09 -9.85 3.73
N HIS A 49 -3.51 -10.90 3.04
CA HIS A 49 -4.43 -10.83 1.90
C HIS A 49 -5.75 -11.53 2.23
N ASP A 50 -6.82 -11.10 1.59
CA ASP A 50 -8.08 -11.84 1.59
C ASP A 50 -8.13 -12.94 0.52
N ALA A 51 -9.28 -13.62 0.41
CA ALA A 51 -9.49 -14.66 -0.59
C ALA A 51 -9.59 -14.12 -2.04
N ALA A 52 -9.80 -12.83 -2.22
CA ALA A 52 -9.85 -12.14 -3.51
C ALA A 52 -8.52 -11.48 -3.91
N ASP A 53 -7.42 -11.86 -3.26
CA ASP A 53 -6.07 -11.30 -3.46
C ASP A 53 -5.90 -9.82 -3.09
N GLN A 54 -6.85 -9.25 -2.35
CA GLN A 54 -6.76 -7.88 -1.89
C GLN A 54 -5.89 -7.80 -0.62
N LEU A 55 -5.00 -6.82 -0.56
CA LEU A 55 -4.13 -6.59 0.59
C LEU A 55 -4.95 -5.94 1.72
N LEU A 56 -5.13 -6.66 2.84
CA LEU A 56 -5.89 -6.19 3.99
C LEU A 56 -5.04 -5.46 5.02
N GLU A 57 -3.81 -5.93 5.23
CA GLU A 57 -2.96 -5.37 6.28
C GLU A 57 -1.48 -5.50 5.92
N ILE A 58 -0.72 -4.47 6.26
CA ILE A 58 0.74 -4.48 6.28
C ILE A 58 1.19 -4.27 7.71
N ARG A 59 2.07 -5.15 8.23
CA ARG A 59 2.72 -5.01 9.53
C ARG A 59 4.21 -4.87 9.32
N ARG A 60 4.79 -3.78 9.77
CA ARG A 60 6.24 -3.56 9.70
C ARG A 60 6.83 -3.47 11.10
N ARG A 61 7.85 -4.27 11.36
CA ARG A 61 8.68 -4.22 12.56
C ARG A 61 10.11 -3.93 12.17
N ARG A 62 10.75 -3.00 12.86
CA ARG A 62 12.18 -2.73 12.70
C ARG A 62 12.99 -3.80 13.40
N SER A 63 14.16 -4.14 12.85
CA SER A 63 15.05 -5.17 13.42
C SER A 63 15.71 -4.71 14.73
N ASP A 64 15.86 -3.40 14.94
CA ASP A 64 16.38 -2.77 16.16
C ASP A 64 15.28 -2.47 17.20
N ALA A 65 14.01 -2.74 16.88
CA ALA A 65 12.92 -2.56 17.81
C ALA A 65 12.97 -3.60 18.94
N GLY A 66 12.75 -3.17 20.18
CA GLY A 66 12.60 -4.07 21.32
C GLY A 66 11.41 -5.01 21.15
N GLU A 67 11.38 -6.12 21.88
CA GLU A 67 10.24 -7.06 21.86
C GLU A 67 8.90 -6.39 22.25
N THR A 68 8.98 -5.28 23.01
CA THR A 68 7.82 -4.52 23.49
C THR A 68 7.36 -3.44 22.51
N ASP A 69 8.15 -3.12 21.48
CA ASP A 69 7.77 -2.10 20.51
C ASP A 69 6.69 -2.62 19.57
N ALA A 70 5.57 -1.89 19.52
CA ALA A 70 4.48 -2.22 18.63
C ALA A 70 4.90 -2.06 17.16
N PRO A 71 4.49 -2.97 16.25
CA PRO A 71 4.73 -2.81 14.84
C PRO A 71 3.95 -1.61 14.28
N GLU A 72 4.47 -1.00 13.23
CA GLU A 72 3.70 -0.10 12.38
C GLU A 72 2.68 -0.95 11.60
N ILE A 73 1.41 -0.55 11.67
CA ILE A 73 0.33 -1.28 11.00
C ILE A 73 -0.41 -0.33 10.06
N ILE A 74 -0.65 -0.78 8.84
CA ILE A 74 -1.52 -0.15 7.86
C ILE A 74 -2.61 -1.14 7.52
N ARG A 75 -3.88 -0.71 7.55
CA ARG A 75 -5.04 -1.54 7.18
C ARG A 75 -5.79 -0.92 6.03
N PHE A 76 -6.32 -1.80 5.19
CA PHE A 76 -7.10 -1.42 4.02
C PHE A 76 -8.48 -2.07 4.06
N SER A 77 -9.48 -1.37 3.55
CA SER A 77 -10.78 -1.95 3.27
C SER A 77 -11.21 -1.66 1.85
N TYR A 78 -12.07 -2.52 1.31
CA TYR A 78 -12.51 -2.47 -0.08
C TYR A 78 -14.03 -2.62 -0.17
N ASP A 79 -14.60 -2.09 -1.24
CA ASP A 79 -15.97 -2.39 -1.60
C ASP A 79 -16.08 -3.70 -2.39
N ARG A 80 -17.31 -4.06 -2.77
CA ARG A 80 -17.59 -5.29 -3.52
C ARG A 80 -17.00 -5.30 -4.93
N LEU A 81 -16.63 -4.15 -5.48
CA LEU A 81 -15.97 -3.99 -6.77
C LEU A 81 -14.46 -4.00 -6.67
N GLY A 82 -13.90 -4.17 -5.46
CA GLY A 82 -12.47 -4.16 -5.22
C GLY A 82 -11.84 -2.78 -5.14
N ARG A 83 -12.63 -1.71 -5.01
CA ARG A 83 -12.13 -0.34 -4.87
C ARG A 83 -11.81 -0.07 -3.41
N MET A 84 -10.65 0.53 -3.14
CA MET A 84 -10.21 0.84 -1.78
C MET A 84 -11.12 1.91 -1.13
N LEU A 85 -11.75 1.57 -0.02
CA LEU A 85 -12.59 2.49 0.75
C LEU A 85 -11.80 3.23 1.82
N THR A 86 -10.93 2.53 2.53
CA THR A 86 -10.15 3.13 3.62
C THR A 86 -8.71 2.67 3.63
N GLU A 87 -7.84 3.56 4.08
CA GLU A 87 -6.47 3.28 4.49
C GLU A 87 -6.30 3.81 5.91
N GLU A 88 -6.07 2.91 6.88
CA GLU A 88 -5.89 3.21 8.29
C GLU A 88 -4.43 3.10 8.68
N THR A 89 -3.90 4.15 9.31
CA THR A 89 -2.54 4.20 9.86
C THR A 89 -2.58 4.72 11.29
N ALA A 90 -1.42 4.79 11.96
CA ALA A 90 -1.31 5.43 13.28
C ALA A 90 -1.66 6.93 13.27
N GLN A 91 -1.60 7.59 12.10
CA GLN A 91 -1.97 9.00 11.93
C GLN A 91 -3.47 9.21 11.72
N GLY A 92 -4.23 8.13 11.50
CA GLY A 92 -5.68 8.16 11.30
C GLY A 92 -6.10 7.45 10.02
N VAL A 93 -7.33 7.74 9.57
CA VAL A 93 -7.98 7.05 8.46
C VAL A 93 -8.16 7.99 7.28
N LEU A 94 -7.67 7.57 6.10
CA LEU A 94 -8.08 8.11 4.81
C LEU A 94 -9.33 7.38 4.34
N THR A 95 -10.34 8.11 3.85
CA THR A 95 -11.56 7.52 3.30
C THR A 95 -11.75 7.97 1.87
N HIS A 96 -12.05 7.03 0.97
CA HIS A 96 -12.23 7.27 -0.46
C HIS A 96 -13.68 7.09 -0.89
N GLN A 97 -14.13 7.91 -1.82
CA GLN A 97 -15.44 7.81 -2.46
C GLN A 97 -15.26 7.71 -3.97
N TYR A 98 -16.20 7.02 -4.62
CA TYR A 98 -16.16 6.73 -6.06
C TYR A 98 -17.51 7.00 -6.70
N ASP A 99 -17.50 7.37 -7.98
CA ASP A 99 -18.70 7.40 -8.82
C ASP A 99 -19.03 6.02 -9.40
N GLU A 100 -20.10 5.97 -10.18
CA GLU A 100 -20.57 4.73 -10.83
C GLU A 100 -19.56 4.20 -11.88
N LEU A 101 -18.72 5.06 -12.43
CA LEU A 101 -17.65 4.72 -13.38
C LEU A 101 -16.34 4.31 -12.70
N SER A 102 -16.35 4.22 -11.36
CA SER A 102 -15.18 3.91 -10.52
C SER A 102 -14.09 4.99 -10.52
N ASN A 103 -14.39 6.21 -10.90
CA ASN A 103 -13.51 7.35 -10.69
C ASN A 103 -13.55 7.74 -9.21
N ARG A 104 -12.38 7.97 -8.59
CA ARG A 104 -12.31 8.43 -7.20
C ARG A 104 -12.73 9.90 -7.09
N THR A 105 -13.91 10.17 -6.57
CA THR A 105 -14.49 11.51 -6.49
C THR A 105 -14.08 12.30 -5.25
N ALA A 106 -13.73 11.62 -4.16
CA ALA A 106 -13.27 12.30 -2.95
C ALA A 106 -12.31 11.44 -2.14
N THR A 107 -11.42 12.12 -1.41
CA THR A 107 -10.60 11.55 -0.34
C THR A 107 -10.73 12.46 0.88
N THR A 108 -11.21 11.89 1.99
CA THR A 108 -11.26 12.58 3.28
C THR A 108 -10.03 12.19 4.10
N PHE A 109 -9.31 13.19 4.60
CA PHE A 109 -8.11 13.05 5.41
C PHE A 109 -8.46 12.88 6.90
N PRO A 110 -7.52 12.37 7.74
CA PRO A 110 -7.74 12.21 9.18
C PRO A 110 -8.09 13.50 9.92
N ASP A 111 -7.66 14.66 9.41
CA ASP A 111 -7.97 15.99 9.96
C ASP A 111 -9.36 16.52 9.55
N GLY A 112 -10.12 15.74 8.77
CA GLY A 112 -11.46 16.07 8.29
C GLY A 112 -11.51 16.85 6.98
N ARG A 113 -10.37 17.32 6.46
CA ARG A 113 -10.33 17.98 5.14
C ARG A 113 -10.66 16.97 4.04
N THR A 114 -11.31 17.45 2.99
CA THR A 114 -11.71 16.61 1.87
C THR A 114 -11.15 17.14 0.56
N GLN A 115 -10.36 16.31 -0.12
CA GLN A 115 -9.95 16.56 -1.50
C GLN A 115 -11.00 15.95 -2.44
N ARG A 116 -11.53 16.77 -3.35
CA ARG A 116 -12.52 16.36 -4.35
C ARG A 116 -11.90 16.39 -5.73
N HIS A 117 -12.29 15.42 -6.55
CA HIS A 117 -11.89 15.31 -7.94
C HIS A 117 -13.14 15.45 -8.81
N LEU A 118 -13.13 16.39 -9.74
CA LEU A 118 -14.18 16.58 -10.72
C LEU A 118 -13.72 16.00 -12.05
N TYR A 119 -14.58 15.23 -12.67
CA TYR A 119 -14.33 14.58 -13.95
C TYR A 119 -15.33 15.07 -14.99
N TYR A 120 -14.94 15.01 -16.28
CA TYR A 120 -15.87 15.17 -17.40
C TYR A 120 -15.75 13.96 -18.33
N GLY A 121 -16.83 13.68 -19.07
CA GLY A 121 -16.88 12.49 -19.93
C GLY A 121 -16.70 11.21 -19.15
N SER A 122 -15.92 10.27 -19.70
CA SER A 122 -15.71 8.94 -19.14
C SER A 122 -14.50 8.82 -18.20
N GLY A 123 -14.11 9.91 -17.51
CA GLY A 123 -13.04 9.85 -16.51
C GLY A 123 -11.86 10.80 -16.74
N HIS A 124 -12.04 11.85 -17.56
CA HIS A 124 -11.03 12.89 -17.68
C HIS A 124 -11.09 13.81 -16.46
N LEU A 125 -10.02 13.84 -15.68
CA LEU A 125 -9.90 14.72 -14.53
C LEU A 125 -9.89 16.19 -15.00
N GLN A 126 -10.84 16.99 -14.53
CA GLN A 126 -10.96 18.40 -14.85
C GLN A 126 -10.42 19.29 -13.75
N GLN A 127 -10.69 18.95 -12.49
CA GLN A 127 -10.39 19.83 -11.37
C GLN A 127 -10.15 19.06 -10.10
N ILE A 128 -9.26 19.58 -9.27
CA ILE A 128 -9.04 19.12 -7.90
C ILE A 128 -9.32 20.27 -6.94
N ASN A 129 -10.17 20.02 -5.96
CA ASN A 129 -10.50 20.95 -4.89
C ASN A 129 -10.04 20.38 -3.54
N LEU A 130 -9.55 21.26 -2.65
CA LEU A 130 -9.37 20.94 -1.24
C LEU A 130 -10.43 21.71 -0.46
N ASP A 131 -11.35 21.00 0.19
CA ASP A 131 -12.57 21.52 0.80
C ASP A 131 -13.39 22.35 -0.22
N ARG A 132 -13.27 23.67 -0.20
CA ARG A 132 -13.98 24.58 -1.09
C ARG A 132 -13.06 25.36 -2.05
N GLU A 133 -11.76 25.13 -1.95
CA GLU A 133 -10.77 25.84 -2.76
C GLU A 133 -10.30 24.98 -3.94
N VAL A 134 -10.23 25.56 -5.11
CA VAL A 134 -9.64 24.94 -6.30
C VAL A 134 -8.12 24.96 -6.13
N ILE A 135 -7.50 23.79 -6.12
CA ILE A 135 -6.03 23.66 -6.02
C ILE A 135 -5.37 23.32 -7.36
N SER A 136 -6.11 22.77 -8.29
CA SER A 136 -5.64 22.49 -9.66
C SER A 136 -6.80 22.39 -10.63
N GLU A 137 -6.59 22.87 -11.85
CA GLU A 137 -7.53 22.83 -12.96
C GLU A 137 -6.80 22.33 -14.21
N PHE A 138 -7.43 21.42 -14.96
CA PHE A 138 -6.87 20.80 -16.15
C PHE A 138 -7.74 21.13 -17.37
N THR A 139 -7.12 21.58 -18.44
CA THR A 139 -7.79 21.93 -19.72
C THR A 139 -7.46 20.92 -20.81
#